data_5ef136de9ff120b8152af04c8d01a3a4
#
_entry.id   5ef136de9ff120b8152af04c8d01a3a4
#
_cell.length_a   1.000
_cell.length_b   1.000
_cell.length_c   1.000
_cell.angle_alpha   90.00
_cell.angle_beta   90.00
_cell.angle_gamma   90.00
#
_symmetry.space_group_name_H-M   'P 1'
#
loop_
_entity.id
_entity.type
_entity.pdbx_description
1 polymer ?
#
loop_
_entity_poly.entity_id
_entity_poly.type
_entity_poly.pdbx_seq_one_letter_code
_entity_poly.pdbx_strand_id
1 'polypeptide(L)'
;VGNIGHFDNEIQVASLKNHKWTNIKEQVDMIEMPSGNRIILLSEGRLLNLGNATGHPSFVMSASFTNQVLAQIELWTKGEDYAPGVYILPKHLDEKVARLHLDRIGVKLSKLAQEQADYIGVSTEGPFKPEHYRY
;
A
#
# COMPACT_ATOMS: atom_id res chain seq x y z
N VAL A 1 16.05 10.08 11.83
CA VAL A 1 16.21 8.79 11.13
C VAL A 1 14.97 7.95 11.43
N GLY A 2 14.41 7.30 10.44
CA GLY A 2 13.26 6.42 10.60
C GLY A 2 13.28 5.29 9.56
N ASN A 3 12.57 4.23 9.85
CA ASN A 3 12.45 3.04 9.01
C ASN A 3 10.98 2.80 8.65
N ILE A 4 10.72 2.33 7.45
CA ILE A 4 9.40 1.87 7.01
C ILE A 4 9.38 0.35 6.85
N GLY A 5 10.54 -0.31 6.93
CA GLY A 5 10.67 -1.77 7.00
C GLY A 5 10.11 -2.31 8.31
N HIS A 6 9.77 -3.60 8.32
CA HIS A 6 9.05 -4.23 9.42
C HIS A 6 9.88 -4.36 10.70
N PHE A 7 11.19 -4.57 10.54
CA PHE A 7 12.13 -4.78 11.63
C PHE A 7 13.23 -3.72 11.63
N ASP A 8 13.94 -3.61 12.74
CA ASP A 8 15.03 -2.66 12.97
C ASP A 8 16.38 -3.07 12.33
N ASN A 9 16.40 -4.12 11.54
CA ASN A 9 17.61 -4.64 10.90
C ASN A 9 18.09 -3.82 9.69
N GLU A 10 17.26 -2.93 9.14
CA GLU A 10 17.68 -2.00 8.09
C GLU A 10 18.47 -0.80 8.63
N ILE A 11 18.31 -0.51 9.91
CA ILE A 11 19.12 0.47 10.65
C ILE A 11 19.94 -0.32 11.68
N GLN A 12 21.24 -0.07 11.77
CA GLN A 12 22.11 -0.76 12.73
C GLN A 12 21.87 -0.27 14.18
N VAL A 13 20.64 -0.39 14.66
CA VAL A 13 20.23 0.08 15.99
C VAL A 13 21.04 -0.60 17.10
N ALA A 14 21.38 -1.88 16.89
CA ALA A 14 22.18 -2.64 17.83
C ALA A 14 23.54 -1.97 18.14
N SER A 15 24.16 -1.31 17.16
CA SER A 15 25.42 -0.59 17.34
C SER A 15 25.27 0.70 18.16
N LEU A 16 24.07 1.21 18.27
CA LEU A 16 23.75 2.45 18.98
C LEU A 16 23.42 2.22 20.46
N LYS A 17 23.26 0.97 20.92
CA LYS A 17 22.85 0.64 22.28
C LYS A 17 23.78 1.17 23.38
N ASN A 18 25.06 1.30 23.07
CA ASN A 18 26.07 1.80 24.02
C ASN A 18 26.22 3.32 24.01
N HIS A 19 25.45 4.02 23.20
CA HIS A 19 25.42 5.48 23.16
C HIS A 19 24.45 6.03 24.20
N LYS A 20 24.53 7.31 24.48
CA LYS A 20 23.59 7.96 25.39
C LYS A 20 22.28 8.23 24.67
N TRP A 21 21.22 7.61 25.16
CA TRP A 21 19.86 7.79 24.70
C TRP A 21 19.12 8.74 25.63
N THR A 22 18.33 9.64 25.02
CA THR A 22 17.43 10.54 25.71
C THR A 22 16.07 10.46 25.06
N ASN A 23 15.07 9.95 25.75
CA ASN A 23 13.71 9.93 25.26
C ASN A 23 13.16 11.36 25.21
N ILE A 24 12.74 11.82 24.03
CA ILE A 24 12.16 13.15 23.82
C ILE A 24 10.65 13.09 24.06
N LYS A 25 10.01 12.06 23.50
CA LYS A 25 8.61 11.72 23.69
C LYS A 25 8.41 10.27 23.25
N GLU A 26 7.21 9.74 23.44
CA GLU A 26 6.89 8.38 23.01
C GLU A 26 7.30 8.12 21.55
N GLN A 27 8.02 7.04 21.31
CA GLN A 27 8.56 6.61 20.03
C GLN A 27 9.54 7.61 19.35
N VAL A 28 10.14 8.52 20.11
CA VAL A 28 11.12 9.49 19.60
C VAL A 28 12.29 9.62 20.58
N ASP A 29 13.44 9.11 20.19
CA ASP A 29 14.65 9.11 21.00
C ASP A 29 15.76 9.92 20.33
N MET A 30 16.52 10.65 21.13
CA MET A 30 17.74 11.32 20.72
C MET A 30 18.94 10.51 21.18
N ILE A 31 19.87 10.26 20.26
CA ILE A 31 21.10 9.50 20.51
C ILE A 31 22.29 10.43 20.32
N GLU A 32 23.14 10.55 21.33
CA GLU A 32 24.39 11.32 21.26
C GLU A 32 25.51 10.43 20.69
N MET A 33 26.11 10.88 19.59
CA MET A 33 27.22 10.21 18.93
C MET A 33 28.56 10.63 19.57
N PRO A 34 29.61 9.78 19.47
CA PRO A 34 30.94 10.13 20.00
C PRO A 34 31.54 11.41 19.41
N SER A 35 31.12 11.79 18.22
CA SER A 35 31.50 13.05 17.54
C SER A 35 30.88 14.30 18.15
N GLY A 36 29.95 14.16 19.11
CA GLY A 36 29.12 15.24 19.63
C GLY A 36 27.87 15.54 18.82
N ASN A 37 27.71 14.91 17.66
CA ASN A 37 26.48 15.02 16.87
C ASN A 37 25.32 14.28 17.55
N ARG A 38 24.10 14.69 17.21
CA ARG A 38 22.87 14.06 17.73
C ARG A 38 22.03 13.52 16.58
N ILE A 39 21.47 12.35 16.79
CA ILE A 39 20.55 11.70 15.86
C ILE A 39 19.20 11.57 16.57
N ILE A 40 18.13 11.94 15.91
CA ILE A 40 16.76 11.61 16.36
C ILE A 40 16.35 10.32 15.65
N LEU A 41 16.06 9.28 16.42
CA LEU A 41 15.59 7.97 15.94
C LEU A 41 14.11 7.82 16.25
N LEU A 42 13.34 7.46 15.24
CA LEU A 42 11.91 7.26 15.34
C LEU A 42 11.59 5.77 15.49
N SER A 43 10.62 5.45 16.37
CA SER A 43 10.12 4.08 16.63
C SER A 43 11.23 3.05 16.90
N GLU A 44 12.34 3.48 17.51
CA GLU A 44 13.50 2.62 17.78
C GLU A 44 14.04 1.91 16.52
N GLY A 45 13.87 2.52 15.34
CA GLY A 45 14.28 1.93 14.05
C GLY A 45 13.30 0.93 13.45
N ARG A 46 12.10 0.78 14.04
CA ARG A 46 11.02 -0.08 13.53
C ARG A 46 10.02 0.74 12.70
N LEU A 47 8.91 0.13 12.28
CA LEU A 47 7.85 0.73 11.45
C LEU A 47 7.35 2.08 12.02
N LEU A 48 7.85 3.19 11.47
CA LEU A 48 7.51 4.53 11.95
C LEU A 48 6.06 4.93 11.61
N ASN A 49 5.48 4.39 10.54
CA ASN A 49 4.09 4.67 10.16
C ASN A 49 3.06 4.11 11.16
N LEU A 50 3.45 3.16 11.98
CA LEU A 50 2.64 2.63 13.09
C LEU A 50 3.07 3.21 14.44
N GLY A 51 4.37 3.31 14.68
CA GLY A 51 4.90 3.82 15.95
C GLY A 51 4.74 5.34 16.13
N ASN A 52 4.90 6.11 15.05
CA ASN A 52 4.81 7.58 15.07
C ASN A 52 3.56 8.13 14.37
N ALA A 53 2.71 7.26 13.79
CA ALA A 53 1.49 7.62 13.08
C ALA A 53 0.44 6.53 13.26
N THR A 54 -0.69 6.65 12.55
CA THR A 54 -1.85 5.76 12.69
C THR A 54 -1.94 4.69 11.60
N GLY A 55 -0.90 4.56 10.76
CA GLY A 55 -0.92 3.66 9.61
C GLY A 55 -1.84 4.15 8.47
N HIS A 56 -2.28 3.23 7.63
CA HIS A 56 -3.21 3.56 6.55
C HIS A 56 -4.65 3.66 7.05
N PRO A 57 -5.45 4.59 6.51
CA PRO A 57 -6.88 4.65 6.80
C PRO A 57 -7.59 3.34 6.45
N SER A 58 -8.57 2.95 7.25
CA SER A 58 -9.35 1.71 7.05
C SER A 58 -10.01 1.65 5.67
N PHE A 59 -10.45 2.78 5.14
CA PHE A 59 -11.04 2.85 3.80
C PHE A 59 -10.05 2.46 2.70
N VAL A 60 -8.79 2.91 2.80
CA VAL A 60 -7.72 2.54 1.85
C VAL A 60 -7.41 1.05 1.95
N MET A 61 -7.30 0.53 3.17
CA MET A 61 -7.04 -0.90 3.40
C MET A 61 -8.22 -1.78 2.97
N SER A 62 -9.45 -1.28 3.07
CA SER A 62 -10.63 -1.98 2.55
C SER A 62 -10.52 -2.26 1.05
N ALA A 63 -10.03 -1.30 0.26
CA ALA A 63 -9.80 -1.53 -1.16
C ALA A 63 -8.77 -2.66 -1.42
N SER A 64 -7.67 -2.65 -0.66
CA SER A 64 -6.64 -3.70 -0.74
C SER A 64 -7.19 -5.08 -0.36
N PHE A 65 -7.90 -5.18 0.75
CA PHE A 65 -8.48 -6.45 1.20
C PHE A 65 -9.55 -6.96 0.25
N THR A 66 -10.35 -6.08 -0.35
CA THR A 66 -11.33 -6.47 -1.36
C THR A 66 -10.66 -7.07 -2.59
N ASN A 67 -9.54 -6.51 -3.05
CA ASN A 67 -8.72 -7.10 -4.11
C ASN A 67 -8.25 -8.52 -3.74
N GLN A 68 -7.75 -8.70 -2.52
CA GLN A 68 -7.28 -10.01 -2.04
C GLN A 68 -8.42 -11.03 -2.01
N VAL A 69 -9.59 -10.65 -1.53
CA VAL A 69 -10.77 -11.53 -1.50
C VAL A 69 -11.22 -11.89 -2.91
N LEU A 70 -11.29 -10.91 -3.82
CA LEU A 70 -11.68 -11.19 -5.21
C LEU A 70 -10.68 -12.10 -5.93
N ALA A 71 -9.37 -11.92 -5.67
CA ALA A 71 -8.35 -12.81 -6.20
C ALA A 71 -8.50 -14.24 -5.69
N GLN A 72 -8.82 -14.43 -4.41
CA GLN A 72 -9.08 -15.75 -3.85
C GLN A 72 -10.34 -16.40 -4.46
N ILE A 73 -11.41 -15.62 -4.66
CA ILE A 73 -12.63 -16.10 -5.30
C ILE A 73 -12.34 -16.51 -6.76
N GLU A 74 -11.59 -15.70 -7.48
CA GLU A 74 -11.19 -16.00 -8.86
C GLU A 74 -10.43 -17.32 -8.95
N LEU A 75 -9.40 -17.49 -8.12
CA LEU A 75 -8.61 -18.72 -8.08
C LEU A 75 -9.43 -19.93 -7.61
N TRP A 76 -10.35 -19.74 -6.67
CA TRP A 76 -11.22 -20.83 -6.20
C TRP A 76 -12.21 -21.28 -7.25
N THR A 77 -12.80 -20.34 -7.99
CA THR A 77 -13.87 -20.64 -8.96
C THR A 77 -13.34 -21.02 -10.34
N LYS A 78 -12.12 -20.59 -10.69
CA LYS A 78 -11.50 -20.77 -12.00
C LYS A 78 -10.08 -21.35 -11.90
N GLY A 79 -9.79 -22.09 -10.84
CA GLY A 79 -8.43 -22.60 -10.60
C GLY A 79 -7.90 -23.49 -11.72
N GLU A 80 -8.77 -24.15 -12.47
CA GLU A 80 -8.39 -25.00 -13.61
C GLU A 80 -7.86 -24.18 -14.81
N ASP A 81 -8.23 -22.89 -14.89
CA ASP A 81 -7.77 -21.98 -15.94
C ASP A 81 -6.36 -21.43 -15.66
N TYR A 82 -5.83 -21.65 -14.46
CA TYR A 82 -4.55 -21.12 -14.00
C TYR A 82 -3.53 -22.24 -13.77
N ALA A 83 -2.52 -22.34 -14.61
CA ALA A 83 -1.37 -23.16 -14.31
C ALA A 83 -0.55 -22.56 -13.12
N PRO A 84 0.27 -23.35 -12.40
CA PRO A 84 1.15 -22.78 -11.37
C PRO A 84 2.04 -21.67 -11.94
N GLY A 85 1.90 -20.45 -11.40
CA GLY A 85 2.61 -19.28 -11.90
C GLY A 85 2.22 -17.99 -11.18
N VAL A 86 2.76 -16.88 -11.65
CA VAL A 86 2.44 -15.53 -11.17
C VAL A 86 1.55 -14.84 -12.20
N TYR A 87 0.42 -14.36 -11.76
CA TYR A 87 -0.59 -13.71 -12.60
C TYR A 87 -0.91 -12.32 -12.09
N ILE A 88 -1.27 -11.43 -13.01
CA ILE A 88 -1.84 -10.13 -12.67
C ILE A 88 -3.35 -10.30 -12.55
N LEU A 89 -3.94 -9.73 -11.52
CA LEU A 89 -5.39 -9.76 -11.32
C LEU A 89 -6.11 -9.21 -12.56
N PRO A 90 -7.15 -9.90 -13.07
CA PRO A 90 -7.94 -9.40 -14.18
C PRO A 90 -8.49 -7.99 -13.91
N LYS A 91 -8.32 -7.07 -14.86
CA LYS A 91 -8.65 -5.64 -14.71
C LYS A 91 -10.10 -5.38 -14.33
N HIS A 92 -11.04 -6.21 -14.79
CA HIS A 92 -12.44 -6.08 -14.41
C HIS A 92 -12.69 -6.32 -12.91
N LEU A 93 -11.84 -7.11 -12.23
CA LEU A 93 -11.92 -7.30 -10.78
C LEU A 93 -11.39 -6.08 -10.03
N ASP A 94 -10.29 -5.48 -10.50
CA ASP A 94 -9.78 -4.24 -9.95
C ASP A 94 -10.80 -3.08 -10.09
N GLU A 95 -11.46 -2.98 -11.24
CA GLU A 95 -12.56 -2.02 -11.43
C GLU A 95 -13.76 -2.31 -10.51
N LYS A 96 -14.07 -3.57 -10.28
CA LYS A 96 -15.12 -3.94 -9.33
C LYS A 96 -14.80 -3.44 -7.92
N VAL A 97 -13.54 -3.50 -7.50
CA VAL A 97 -13.11 -2.91 -6.22
C VAL A 97 -13.40 -1.41 -6.18
N ALA A 98 -13.02 -0.68 -7.23
CA ALA A 98 -13.30 0.75 -7.31
C ALA A 98 -14.80 1.06 -7.22
N ARG A 99 -15.63 0.35 -7.99
CA ARG A 99 -17.09 0.52 -7.98
C ARG A 99 -17.70 0.28 -6.60
N LEU A 100 -17.26 -0.76 -5.89
CA LEU A 100 -17.75 -1.07 -4.54
C LEU A 100 -17.40 0.01 -3.51
N HIS A 101 -16.34 0.78 -3.72
CA HIS A 101 -15.85 1.78 -2.77
C HIS A 101 -16.31 3.21 -3.10
N LEU A 102 -16.51 3.55 -4.38
CA LEU A 102 -16.81 4.91 -4.80
C LEU A 102 -18.16 5.41 -4.28
N ASP A 103 -19.16 4.57 -4.27
CA ASP A 103 -20.48 4.93 -3.73
C ASP A 103 -20.40 5.32 -2.24
N ARG A 104 -19.49 4.71 -1.48
CA ARG A 104 -19.31 5.00 -0.06
C ARG A 104 -18.82 6.42 0.20
N ILE A 105 -18.10 7.01 -0.73
CA ILE A 105 -17.59 8.39 -0.67
C ILE A 105 -18.42 9.35 -1.53
N GLY A 106 -19.60 8.93 -2.00
CA GLY A 106 -20.52 9.74 -2.78
C GLY A 106 -20.05 10.05 -4.21
N VAL A 107 -19.08 9.30 -4.73
CA VAL A 107 -18.58 9.46 -6.10
C VAL A 107 -19.40 8.60 -7.06
N LYS A 108 -19.87 9.21 -8.13
CA LYS A 108 -20.52 8.52 -9.25
C LYS A 108 -19.56 8.43 -10.43
N LEU A 109 -19.37 7.21 -10.94
CA LEU A 109 -18.60 7.00 -12.16
C LEU A 109 -19.38 7.54 -13.36
N SER A 110 -18.69 8.33 -14.19
CA SER A 110 -19.21 8.76 -15.48
C SER A 110 -19.30 7.56 -16.44
N LYS A 111 -20.31 7.57 -17.28
CA LYS A 111 -20.36 6.68 -18.44
C LYS A 111 -19.68 7.35 -19.61
N LEU A 112 -18.74 6.67 -20.25
CA LEU A 112 -18.08 7.16 -21.42
C LEU A 112 -19.03 7.17 -22.62
N ALA A 113 -19.07 8.28 -23.39
CA ALA A 113 -19.61 8.25 -24.73
C ALA A 113 -18.65 7.49 -25.66
N GLN A 114 -19.19 6.99 -26.81
CA GLN A 114 -18.36 6.22 -27.75
C GLN A 114 -17.13 7.01 -28.21
N GLU A 115 -17.29 8.29 -28.55
CA GLU A 115 -16.20 9.16 -28.97
C GLU A 115 -15.09 9.31 -27.89
N GLN A 116 -15.48 9.34 -26.61
CA GLN A 116 -14.52 9.40 -25.49
C GLN A 116 -13.77 8.07 -25.34
N ALA A 117 -14.49 6.96 -25.44
CA ALA A 117 -13.91 5.62 -25.35
C ALA A 117 -12.92 5.37 -26.50
N ASP A 118 -13.30 5.75 -27.73
CA ASP A 118 -12.44 5.66 -28.91
C ASP A 118 -11.18 6.51 -28.78
N TYR A 119 -11.31 7.74 -28.24
CA TYR A 119 -10.19 8.65 -28.04
C TYR A 119 -9.13 8.08 -27.08
N ILE A 120 -9.57 7.42 -25.99
CA ILE A 120 -8.65 6.84 -25.00
C ILE A 120 -8.33 5.36 -25.25
N GLY A 121 -8.92 4.77 -26.28
CA GLY A 121 -8.64 3.39 -26.71
C GLY A 121 -9.17 2.32 -25.76
N VAL A 122 -10.38 2.50 -25.18
CA VAL A 122 -11.00 1.54 -24.27
C VAL A 122 -12.46 1.26 -24.72
N SER A 123 -13.07 0.21 -24.17
CA SER A 123 -14.51 -0.04 -24.32
C SER A 123 -15.34 0.92 -23.45
N THR A 124 -16.55 1.29 -23.87
CA THR A 124 -17.50 2.07 -23.05
C THR A 124 -17.89 1.35 -21.75
N GLU A 125 -17.80 0.04 -21.72
CA GLU A 125 -18.13 -0.80 -20.56
C GLU A 125 -16.90 -1.21 -19.75
N GLY A 126 -15.69 -0.78 -20.17
CA GLY A 126 -14.43 -1.17 -19.55
C GLY A 126 -13.85 -2.49 -20.12
N PRO A 127 -12.74 -2.95 -19.60
CA PRO A 127 -11.92 -2.28 -18.58
C PRO A 127 -11.31 -0.97 -19.08
N PHE A 128 -11.22 0.04 -18.18
CA PHE A 128 -10.75 1.39 -18.54
C PHE A 128 -9.24 1.56 -18.41
N LYS A 129 -8.53 0.52 -18.03
CA LYS A 129 -7.07 0.48 -17.97
C LYS A 129 -6.53 -0.20 -19.24
N PRO A 130 -5.59 0.40 -19.97
CA PRO A 130 -4.96 -0.24 -21.12
C PRO A 130 -4.16 -1.48 -20.69
N GLU A 131 -3.90 -2.41 -21.62
CA GLU A 131 -3.27 -3.70 -21.32
C GLU A 131 -1.87 -3.58 -20.74
N HIS A 132 -1.12 -2.56 -21.15
CA HIS A 132 0.23 -2.31 -20.63
C HIS A 132 0.25 -1.82 -19.18
N TYR A 133 -0.88 -1.41 -18.63
CA TYR A 133 -0.99 -0.99 -17.24
C TYR A 133 -0.98 -2.22 -16.32
N ARG A 134 0.02 -2.28 -15.47
CA ARG A 134 0.27 -3.45 -14.63
C ARG A 134 -0.34 -3.40 -13.24
N TYR A 135 -0.97 -2.27 -12.89
CA TYR A 135 -1.51 -2.06 -11.54
C TYR A 135 -2.99 -1.69 -11.59
#